data_7ec3d8acaeb78fab54bcaf20518cde75
#
_entry.id   7ec3d8acaeb78fab54bcaf20518cde75
#
_cell.length_a   1.000
_cell.length_b   1.000
_cell.length_c   1.000
_cell.angle_alpha   90.00
_cell.angle_beta   90.00
_cell.angle_gamma   90.00
#
_symmetry.space_group_name_H-M   'P 1'
#
loop_
_entity.id
_entity.type
_entity.pdbx_description
1 polymer ?
#
loop_
_entity_poly.entity_id
_entity_poly.type
_entity_poly.pdbx_seq_one_letter_code
_entity_poly.pdbx_strand_id
1 'polypeptide(L)'
;METIFISHKQTTPMELTKEIASKVKETIDCGLSSGMGNPVPGEMCIEAAVCYAYGLPHSDNPPCVGSSVRGFKIRLNDANWSSNQARAKGMRAIGIAQLNSNVLDQIEFSTKITLKIINKITANLANGELKEKLSKVDNIPDSIILCEQLAAEYAESAAEYAKSAAESAAESA
;
A
#
# COMPACT_ATOMS: atom_id res chain seq x y z
N MET A 1 5.58 -38.70 -29.81
CA MET A 1 5.98 -37.63 -28.85
C MET A 1 5.64 -36.32 -29.51
N GLU A 2 4.48 -35.74 -29.17
CA GLU A 2 4.08 -34.42 -29.67
C GLU A 2 4.63 -33.36 -28.74
N THR A 3 5.46 -32.50 -29.28
CA THR A 3 6.04 -31.37 -28.58
C THR A 3 5.00 -30.25 -28.48
N ILE A 4 4.41 -30.06 -27.32
CA ILE A 4 3.47 -28.93 -27.05
C ILE A 4 4.29 -27.64 -27.05
N PHE A 5 4.21 -26.88 -28.15
CA PHE A 5 4.67 -25.50 -28.18
C PHE A 5 3.71 -24.62 -27.34
N ILE A 6 4.10 -24.28 -26.12
CA ILE A 6 3.43 -23.25 -25.34
C ILE A 6 3.82 -21.91 -26.00
N SER A 7 2.92 -21.39 -26.81
CA SER A 7 3.04 -20.04 -27.35
C SER A 7 2.95 -19.03 -26.19
N HIS A 8 4.08 -18.49 -25.77
CA HIS A 8 4.12 -17.30 -24.94
C HIS A 8 3.57 -16.16 -25.78
N LYS A 9 2.31 -15.79 -25.55
CA LYS A 9 1.72 -14.59 -26.09
C LYS A 9 2.56 -13.41 -25.57
N GLN A 10 3.47 -12.91 -26.38
CA GLN A 10 4.16 -11.64 -26.13
C GLN A 10 3.09 -10.57 -26.09
N THR A 11 2.70 -10.18 -24.90
CA THR A 11 1.88 -8.98 -24.70
C THR A 11 2.78 -7.79 -25.03
N THR A 12 2.52 -7.16 -26.16
CA THR A 12 3.11 -5.85 -26.50
C THR A 12 2.99 -4.95 -25.29
N PRO A 13 4.06 -4.31 -24.81
CA PRO A 13 3.94 -3.37 -23.68
C PRO A 13 2.87 -2.35 -23.99
N MET A 14 1.93 -2.17 -23.08
CA MET A 14 0.89 -1.15 -23.22
C MET A 14 1.57 0.22 -23.16
N GLU A 15 1.49 0.99 -24.25
CA GLU A 15 2.13 2.29 -24.31
C GLU A 15 1.47 3.26 -23.34
N LEU A 16 2.24 3.83 -22.44
CA LEU A 16 1.81 4.89 -21.55
C LEU A 16 2.00 6.25 -22.24
N THR A 17 0.89 6.86 -22.63
CA THR A 17 0.89 8.22 -23.19
C THR A 17 0.34 9.22 -22.19
N LYS A 18 0.55 10.51 -22.49
CA LYS A 18 -0.02 11.61 -21.67
C LYS A 18 -1.56 11.57 -21.68
N GLU A 19 -2.13 11.20 -22.80
CA GLU A 19 -3.58 11.07 -22.99
C GLU A 19 -4.16 9.99 -22.10
N ILE A 20 -3.50 8.81 -22.01
CA ILE A 20 -3.90 7.74 -21.11
C ILE A 20 -3.79 8.19 -19.65
N ALA A 21 -2.67 8.81 -19.26
CA ALA A 21 -2.50 9.30 -17.89
C ALA A 21 -3.57 10.38 -17.54
N SER A 22 -3.90 11.27 -18.46
CA SER A 22 -4.99 12.25 -18.28
C SER A 22 -6.34 11.57 -18.10
N LYS A 23 -6.65 10.59 -18.95
CA LYS A 23 -7.91 9.86 -18.88
C LYS A 23 -8.04 9.05 -17.60
N VAL A 24 -6.97 8.42 -17.10
CA VAL A 24 -6.94 7.77 -15.79
C VAL A 24 -7.27 8.76 -14.68
N LYS A 25 -6.61 9.92 -14.69
CA LYS A 25 -6.82 10.99 -13.72
C LYS A 25 -8.26 11.50 -13.75
N GLU A 26 -8.79 11.81 -14.91
CA GLU A 26 -10.16 12.28 -15.10
C GLU A 26 -11.19 11.26 -14.61
N THR A 27 -10.96 9.97 -14.92
CA THR A 27 -11.82 8.88 -14.46
C THR A 27 -11.82 8.76 -12.94
N ILE A 28 -10.65 8.88 -12.30
CA ILE A 28 -10.52 8.89 -10.83
C ILE A 28 -11.22 10.10 -10.23
N ASP A 29 -11.08 11.27 -10.84
CA ASP A 29 -11.67 12.54 -10.35
C ASP A 29 -13.22 12.50 -10.34
N CYS A 30 -13.84 11.60 -11.12
CA CYS A 30 -15.29 11.34 -11.05
C CYS A 30 -15.72 10.68 -9.75
N GLY A 31 -14.80 10.08 -8.99
CA GLY A 31 -15.05 9.28 -7.78
C GLY A 31 -14.57 7.84 -7.94
N LEU A 32 -14.38 7.14 -6.81
CA LEU A 32 -14.01 5.72 -6.80
C LEU A 32 -14.93 4.96 -5.85
N SER A 33 -15.35 3.75 -6.24
CA SER A 33 -16.11 2.84 -5.40
C SER A 33 -15.20 1.86 -4.64
N SER A 34 -15.71 1.25 -3.57
CA SER A 34 -15.16 0.04 -2.98
C SER A 34 -15.48 -1.17 -3.85
N GLY A 35 -14.61 -2.20 -3.83
CA GLY A 35 -14.71 -3.33 -4.75
C GLY A 35 -14.53 -2.92 -6.21
N MET A 36 -14.76 -3.81 -7.15
CA MET A 36 -14.56 -3.52 -8.59
C MET A 36 -15.55 -2.47 -9.11
N GLY A 37 -16.77 -2.43 -8.56
CA GLY A 37 -17.83 -1.49 -8.95
C GLY A 37 -18.39 -1.75 -10.34
N ASN A 38 -18.99 -0.70 -10.93
CA ASN A 38 -19.62 -0.74 -12.25
C ASN A 38 -18.73 -0.06 -13.31
N PRO A 39 -18.85 -0.41 -14.62
CA PRO A 39 -18.03 0.17 -15.70
C PRO A 39 -18.43 1.61 -16.08
N VAL A 40 -18.65 2.44 -15.08
CA VAL A 40 -19.05 3.85 -15.22
C VAL A 40 -18.12 4.73 -14.39
N PRO A 41 -17.57 5.84 -14.95
CA PRO A 41 -16.78 6.80 -14.16
C PRO A 41 -17.51 7.27 -12.91
N GLY A 42 -16.83 7.21 -11.76
CA GLY A 42 -17.43 7.49 -10.44
C GLY A 42 -17.97 6.26 -9.69
N GLU A 43 -18.15 5.13 -10.36
CA GLU A 43 -18.70 3.89 -9.80
C GLU A 43 -17.75 2.70 -9.89
N MET A 44 -16.50 2.88 -10.27
CA MET A 44 -15.49 1.83 -10.40
C MET A 44 -14.36 1.99 -9.39
N CYS A 45 -13.63 0.90 -9.12
CA CYS A 45 -12.40 0.98 -8.32
C CYS A 45 -11.25 1.60 -9.13
N ILE A 46 -10.16 1.91 -8.44
CA ILE A 46 -8.98 2.54 -9.06
C ILE A 46 -8.35 1.67 -10.16
N GLU A 47 -8.39 0.34 -10.05
CA GLU A 47 -7.86 -0.59 -11.06
C GLU A 47 -8.76 -0.62 -12.30
N ALA A 48 -10.06 -0.66 -12.09
CA ALA A 48 -11.02 -0.61 -13.18
C ALA A 48 -10.98 0.74 -13.91
N ALA A 49 -10.66 1.83 -13.21
CA ALA A 49 -10.43 3.13 -13.82
C ALA A 49 -9.23 3.13 -14.79
N VAL A 50 -8.16 2.37 -14.48
CA VAL A 50 -7.05 2.16 -15.41
C VAL A 50 -7.51 1.36 -16.63
N CYS A 51 -8.20 0.23 -16.42
CA CYS A 51 -8.75 -0.56 -17.53
C CYS A 51 -9.65 0.29 -18.43
N TYR A 52 -10.52 1.09 -17.85
CA TYR A 52 -11.42 2.01 -18.59
C TYR A 52 -10.64 3.03 -19.45
N ALA A 53 -9.58 3.63 -18.88
CA ALA A 53 -8.77 4.60 -19.60
C ALA A 53 -8.07 3.99 -20.82
N TYR A 54 -7.62 2.74 -20.72
CA TYR A 54 -6.99 1.99 -21.80
C TYR A 54 -8.02 1.37 -22.79
N GLY A 55 -9.32 1.50 -22.55
CA GLY A 55 -10.36 0.85 -23.38
C GLY A 55 -10.38 -0.68 -23.24
N LEU A 56 -9.91 -1.20 -22.11
CA LEU A 56 -9.93 -2.63 -21.78
C LEU A 56 -11.29 -3.04 -21.22
N PRO A 57 -11.61 -4.34 -21.21
CA PRO A 57 -12.75 -4.87 -20.48
C PRO A 57 -12.72 -4.44 -19.00
N HIS A 58 -13.90 -4.22 -18.42
CA HIS A 58 -14.03 -3.88 -17.01
C HIS A 58 -13.42 -4.96 -16.12
N SER A 59 -12.37 -4.61 -15.38
CA SER A 59 -11.58 -5.53 -14.57
C SER A 59 -10.79 -4.76 -13.53
N ASP A 60 -10.48 -5.40 -12.42
CA ASP A 60 -9.56 -4.90 -11.40
C ASP A 60 -8.11 -5.37 -11.63
N ASN A 61 -7.81 -5.91 -12.83
CA ASN A 61 -6.50 -6.47 -13.16
C ASN A 61 -5.92 -5.86 -14.47
N PRO A 62 -5.56 -4.56 -14.47
CA PRO A 62 -4.94 -3.93 -15.63
C PRO A 62 -3.55 -4.51 -15.91
N PRO A 63 -3.24 -4.92 -17.15
CA PRO A 63 -1.97 -5.58 -17.49
C PRO A 63 -0.72 -4.71 -17.29
N CYS A 64 -0.86 -3.38 -17.24
CA CYS A 64 0.23 -2.43 -17.02
C CYS A 64 0.57 -2.24 -15.53
N VAL A 65 -0.14 -2.89 -14.61
CA VAL A 65 0.05 -2.74 -13.16
C VAL A 65 0.65 -4.02 -12.59
N GLY A 66 1.75 -3.88 -11.86
CA GLY A 66 2.42 -4.98 -11.19
C GLY A 66 1.56 -5.57 -10.07
N SER A 67 1.64 -6.90 -9.90
CA SER A 67 0.80 -7.64 -8.94
C SER A 67 0.93 -7.15 -7.50
N SER A 68 2.14 -6.82 -7.05
CA SER A 68 2.38 -6.30 -5.69
C SER A 68 1.79 -4.90 -5.50
N VAL A 69 1.94 -4.02 -6.52
CA VAL A 69 1.35 -2.68 -6.52
C VAL A 69 -0.17 -2.77 -6.50
N ARG A 70 -0.73 -3.66 -7.34
CA ARG A 70 -2.17 -3.93 -7.39
C ARG A 70 -2.70 -4.42 -6.05
N GLY A 71 -2.08 -5.44 -5.44
CA GLY A 71 -2.52 -5.99 -4.16
C GLY A 71 -2.53 -4.95 -3.03
N PHE A 72 -1.52 -4.10 -2.95
CA PHE A 72 -1.47 -2.98 -2.02
C PHE A 72 -2.64 -2.00 -2.24
N LYS A 73 -2.90 -1.62 -3.48
CA LYS A 73 -3.92 -0.62 -3.80
C LYS A 73 -5.35 -1.11 -3.66
N ILE A 74 -5.64 -2.38 -3.96
CA ILE A 74 -6.97 -2.96 -3.72
C ILE A 74 -7.32 -2.82 -2.24
N ARG A 75 -6.42 -3.18 -1.33
CA ARG A 75 -6.63 -3.04 0.11
C ARG A 75 -6.87 -1.59 0.53
N LEU A 76 -6.13 -0.64 -0.06
CA LEU A 76 -6.30 0.78 0.21
C LEU A 76 -7.62 1.31 -0.38
N ASN A 77 -7.99 0.89 -1.60
CA ASN A 77 -9.25 1.25 -2.24
C ASN A 77 -10.45 0.79 -1.40
N ASP A 78 -10.41 -0.41 -0.84
CA ASP A 78 -11.50 -1.01 -0.10
C ASP A 78 -11.53 -0.66 1.39
N ALA A 79 -10.57 0.14 1.85
CA ALA A 79 -10.59 0.69 3.20
C ALA A 79 -11.80 1.63 3.42
N ASN A 80 -12.10 1.90 4.69
CA ASN A 80 -13.17 2.82 5.05
C ASN A 80 -12.80 4.28 4.70
N TRP A 81 -13.40 4.79 3.65
CA TRP A 81 -13.35 6.19 3.25
C TRP A 81 -14.69 6.86 3.56
N SER A 82 -14.67 8.14 3.88
CA SER A 82 -15.89 8.90 4.19
C SER A 82 -16.84 9.05 2.98
N SER A 83 -16.32 8.92 1.76
CA SER A 83 -17.08 8.94 0.52
C SER A 83 -16.26 8.45 -0.68
N ASN A 84 -16.93 8.18 -1.81
CA ASN A 84 -16.28 7.89 -3.09
C ASN A 84 -15.35 9.04 -3.54
N GLN A 85 -15.71 10.28 -3.26
CA GLN A 85 -14.90 11.45 -3.58
C GLN A 85 -13.66 11.55 -2.68
N ALA A 86 -13.80 11.25 -1.37
CA ALA A 86 -12.66 11.21 -0.46
C ALA A 86 -11.66 10.11 -0.86
N ARG A 87 -12.15 8.92 -1.25
CA ARG A 87 -11.35 7.83 -1.80
C ARG A 87 -10.61 8.27 -3.05
N ALA A 88 -11.29 8.86 -4.02
CA ALA A 88 -10.70 9.35 -5.25
C ALA A 88 -9.60 10.38 -4.98
N LYS A 89 -9.85 11.36 -4.13
CA LYS A 89 -8.87 12.38 -3.74
C LYS A 89 -7.64 11.77 -3.07
N GLY A 90 -7.82 10.84 -2.14
CA GLY A 90 -6.71 10.18 -1.41
C GLY A 90 -5.89 9.25 -2.31
N MET A 91 -6.51 8.61 -3.30
CA MET A 91 -5.86 7.63 -4.17
C MET A 91 -5.34 8.20 -5.49
N ARG A 92 -5.65 9.44 -5.82
CA ARG A 92 -5.35 10.04 -7.13
C ARG A 92 -3.88 9.97 -7.54
N ALA A 93 -2.97 10.32 -6.64
CA ALA A 93 -1.53 10.30 -6.93
C ALA A 93 -1.03 8.86 -7.19
N ILE A 94 -1.49 7.91 -6.38
CA ILE A 94 -1.13 6.49 -6.52
C ILE A 94 -1.73 5.88 -7.79
N GLY A 95 -2.92 6.34 -8.21
CA GLY A 95 -3.58 5.94 -9.45
C GLY A 95 -2.76 6.25 -10.70
N ILE A 96 -2.03 7.35 -10.69
CA ILE A 96 -1.11 7.71 -11.79
C ILE A 96 0.24 6.99 -11.63
N ALA A 97 0.79 6.97 -10.41
CA ALA A 97 2.11 6.38 -10.15
C ALA A 97 2.17 4.87 -10.43
N GLN A 98 1.04 4.16 -10.43
CA GLN A 98 0.99 2.72 -10.73
C GLN A 98 1.20 2.36 -12.20
N LEU A 99 0.98 3.29 -13.12
CA LEU A 99 1.03 3.01 -14.56
C LEU A 99 2.44 2.52 -14.94
N ASN A 100 2.49 1.42 -15.70
CA ASN A 100 3.72 0.69 -16.04
C ASN A 100 4.48 0.06 -14.85
N SER A 101 3.86 -0.08 -13.68
CA SER A 101 4.50 -0.76 -12.55
C SER A 101 4.69 -2.28 -12.75
N ASN A 102 4.14 -2.86 -13.80
CA ASN A 102 4.38 -4.25 -14.19
C ASN A 102 5.85 -4.56 -14.58
N VAL A 103 6.65 -3.52 -14.91
CA VAL A 103 8.08 -3.66 -15.20
C VAL A 103 8.96 -3.62 -13.94
N LEU A 104 8.41 -3.29 -12.79
CA LEU A 104 9.15 -3.26 -11.52
C LEU A 104 9.42 -4.68 -11.02
N ASP A 105 10.55 -4.85 -10.30
CA ASP A 105 10.74 -6.03 -9.46
C ASP A 105 9.70 -6.01 -8.34
N GLN A 106 8.78 -6.97 -8.39
CA GLN A 106 7.63 -7.03 -7.46
C GLN A 106 8.06 -7.41 -6.04
N ILE A 107 9.14 -8.18 -5.88
CA ILE A 107 9.69 -8.57 -4.58
C ILE A 107 10.37 -7.36 -3.96
N GLU A 108 11.24 -6.69 -4.70
CA GLU A 108 11.92 -5.48 -4.24
C GLU A 108 10.92 -4.37 -3.87
N PHE A 109 9.88 -4.16 -4.70
CA PHE A 109 8.81 -3.20 -4.38
C PHE A 109 8.11 -3.55 -3.07
N SER A 110 7.69 -4.83 -2.90
CA SER A 110 7.00 -5.28 -1.69
C SER A 110 7.87 -5.10 -0.45
N THR A 111 9.14 -5.45 -0.53
CA THR A 111 10.11 -5.28 0.55
C THR A 111 10.26 -3.82 0.94
N LYS A 112 10.50 -2.94 -0.03
CA LYS A 112 10.69 -1.51 0.23
C LYS A 112 9.44 -0.82 0.79
N ILE A 113 8.26 -1.15 0.28
CA ILE A 113 7.02 -0.54 0.81
C ILE A 113 6.73 -1.01 2.23
N THR A 114 6.94 -2.31 2.50
CA THR A 114 6.76 -2.89 3.84
C THR A 114 7.70 -2.23 4.85
N LEU A 115 8.99 -2.13 4.54
CA LEU A 115 9.97 -1.44 5.39
C LEU A 115 9.57 0.00 5.67
N LYS A 116 9.19 0.76 4.65
CA LYS A 116 8.77 2.16 4.83
C LYS A 116 7.55 2.29 5.75
N ILE A 117 6.58 1.39 5.64
CA ILE A 117 5.38 1.40 6.49
C ILE A 117 5.77 1.05 7.93
N ILE A 118 6.49 -0.05 8.15
CA ILE A 118 6.93 -0.49 9.48
C ILE A 118 7.75 0.61 10.13
N ASN A 119 8.79 1.10 9.47
CA ASN A 119 9.68 2.11 10.03
C ASN A 119 8.94 3.41 10.37
N LYS A 120 7.98 3.84 9.54
CA LYS A 120 7.20 5.04 9.82
C LYS A 120 6.28 4.86 11.03
N ILE A 121 5.65 3.68 11.17
CA ILE A 121 4.77 3.40 12.32
C ILE A 121 5.60 3.31 13.59
N THR A 122 6.67 2.49 13.59
CA THR A 122 7.51 2.25 14.77
C THR A 122 8.27 3.50 15.20
N ALA A 123 8.80 4.29 14.25
CA ALA A 123 9.45 5.56 14.57
C ALA A 123 8.50 6.59 15.22
N ASN A 124 7.20 6.51 14.97
CA ASN A 124 6.21 7.37 15.65
C ASN A 124 5.94 6.92 17.10
N LEU A 125 6.21 5.65 17.41
CA LEU A 125 6.06 5.09 18.76
C LEU A 125 7.34 5.22 19.58
N ALA A 126 8.51 5.28 18.94
CA ALA A 126 9.82 5.35 19.57
C ALA A 126 10.21 6.80 19.93
N ASN A 127 11.12 6.93 20.91
CA ASN A 127 11.74 8.18 21.32
C ASN A 127 13.26 8.14 21.14
N GLY A 128 13.90 9.31 21.18
CA GLY A 128 15.35 9.43 21.20
C GLY A 128 16.08 8.72 20.04
N GLU A 129 17.16 8.01 20.36
CA GLU A 129 18.05 7.34 19.42
C GLU A 129 17.34 6.20 18.65
N LEU A 130 16.45 5.48 19.30
CA LEU A 130 15.70 4.38 18.66
C LEU A 130 14.81 4.90 17.53
N LYS A 131 14.16 6.04 17.72
CA LYS A 131 13.38 6.71 16.67
C LYS A 131 14.24 7.04 15.44
N GLU A 132 15.44 7.56 15.68
CA GLU A 132 16.34 7.89 14.58
C GLU A 132 16.82 6.65 13.83
N LYS A 133 17.19 5.58 14.53
CA LYS A 133 17.57 4.28 13.94
C LYS A 133 16.43 3.71 13.10
N LEU A 134 15.22 3.61 13.64
CA LEU A 134 14.03 3.11 12.95
C LEU A 134 13.68 3.91 11.70
N SER A 135 13.92 5.21 11.70
CA SER A 135 13.65 6.06 10.54
C SER A 135 14.62 5.84 9.36
N LYS A 136 15.81 5.29 9.63
CA LYS A 136 16.91 5.13 8.66
C LYS A 136 17.13 3.69 8.21
N VAL A 137 16.59 2.69 8.92
CA VAL A 137 16.82 1.28 8.59
C VAL A 137 16.23 0.95 7.21
N ASP A 138 16.98 0.22 6.41
CA ASP A 138 16.66 -0.08 5.01
C ASP A 138 16.56 -1.56 4.67
N ASN A 139 16.69 -2.43 5.69
CA ASN A 139 16.58 -3.87 5.54
C ASN A 139 15.69 -4.51 6.62
N ILE A 140 15.11 -5.67 6.31
CA ILE A 140 14.16 -6.35 7.19
C ILE A 140 14.79 -6.89 8.48
N PRO A 141 15.97 -7.56 8.45
CA PRO A 141 16.59 -8.06 9.67
C PRO A 141 16.82 -6.98 10.72
N ASP A 142 17.42 -5.85 10.35
CA ASP A 142 17.67 -4.75 11.27
C ASP A 142 16.37 -4.08 11.74
N SER A 143 15.36 -4.00 10.86
CA SER A 143 14.03 -3.50 11.23
C SER A 143 13.37 -4.37 12.31
N ILE A 144 13.50 -5.70 12.22
CA ILE A 144 12.97 -6.63 13.23
C ILE A 144 13.67 -6.39 14.57
N ILE A 145 15.00 -6.35 14.58
CA ILE A 145 15.79 -6.13 15.80
C ILE A 145 15.39 -4.82 16.49
N LEU A 146 15.24 -3.74 15.72
CA LEU A 146 14.81 -2.45 16.27
C LEU A 146 13.37 -2.45 16.78
N CYS A 147 12.47 -3.20 16.14
CA CYS A 147 11.10 -3.39 16.63
C CYS A 147 11.05 -4.20 17.93
N GLU A 148 11.90 -5.22 18.08
CA GLU A 148 12.03 -5.99 19.32
C GLU A 148 12.56 -5.13 20.46
N GLN A 149 13.56 -4.25 20.21
CA GLN A 149 14.03 -3.29 21.19
C GLN A 149 12.92 -2.32 21.63
N LEU A 150 12.16 -1.79 20.69
CA LEU A 150 11.01 -0.94 21.00
C LEU A 150 9.98 -1.66 21.88
N ALA A 151 9.67 -2.92 21.56
CA ALA A 151 8.74 -3.72 22.34
C ALA A 151 9.24 -3.96 23.78
N ALA A 152 10.54 -4.17 23.94
CA ALA A 152 11.18 -4.34 25.27
C ALA A 152 11.10 -3.04 26.10
N GLU A 153 11.38 -1.88 25.49
CA GLU A 153 11.25 -0.57 26.17
C GLU A 153 9.81 -0.32 26.66
N TYR A 154 8.81 -0.66 25.83
CA TYR A 154 7.41 -0.53 26.23
C TYR A 154 7.03 -1.50 27.36
N ALA A 155 7.52 -2.73 27.33
CA ALA A 155 7.28 -3.71 28.39
C ALA A 155 7.88 -3.28 29.72
N GLU A 156 9.10 -2.75 29.71
CA GLU A 156 9.77 -2.22 30.91
C GLU A 156 8.99 -1.01 31.50
N SER A 157 8.63 -0.05 30.67
CA SER A 157 7.85 1.11 31.08
C SER A 157 6.48 0.72 31.66
N ALA A 158 5.81 -0.29 31.09
CA ALA A 158 4.55 -0.80 31.60
C ALA A 158 4.72 -1.49 32.98
N ALA A 159 5.80 -2.24 33.16
CA ALA A 159 6.11 -2.88 34.44
C ALA A 159 6.41 -1.86 35.56
N GLU A 160 7.17 -0.80 35.24
CA GLU A 160 7.43 0.29 36.19
C GLU A 160 6.12 1.03 36.58
N TYR A 161 5.27 1.31 35.62
CA TYR A 161 3.97 1.92 35.87
C TYR A 161 3.09 1.04 36.77
N ALA A 162 3.01 -0.25 36.49
CA ALA A 162 2.23 -1.18 37.29
C ALA A 162 2.76 -1.30 38.73
N LYS A 163 4.10 -1.28 38.93
CA LYS A 163 4.74 -1.27 40.24
C LYS A 163 4.37 0.00 41.01
N SER A 164 4.53 1.17 40.40
CA SER A 164 4.21 2.46 41.03
C SER A 164 2.72 2.54 41.42
N ALA A 165 1.82 2.04 40.58
CA ALA A 165 0.40 1.98 40.89
C ALA A 165 0.10 1.06 42.08
N ALA A 166 0.77 -0.10 42.18
CA ALA A 166 0.61 -1.04 43.31
C ALA A 166 1.14 -0.45 44.61
N GLU A 167 2.30 0.23 44.59
CA GLU A 167 2.86 0.93 45.76
C GLU A 167 1.90 2.05 46.27
N SER A 168 1.40 2.86 45.37
CA SER A 168 0.42 3.93 45.73
C SER A 168 -0.88 3.37 46.30
N ALA A 169 -1.35 2.23 45.81
CA ALA A 169 -2.54 1.56 46.35
C ALA A 169 -2.27 0.97 47.75
N ALA A 170 -1.11 0.46 48.01
CA ALA A 170 -0.71 -0.10 49.33
C ALA A 170 -0.56 1.01 50.37
N GLU A 171 -0.08 2.20 50.02
CA GLU A 171 0.04 3.35 50.90
C GLU A 171 -1.33 4.00 51.25
N SER A 172 -2.35 3.75 50.43
CA SER A 172 -3.69 4.32 50.64
C SER A 172 -4.63 3.41 51.42
N ALA A 173 -4.20 2.18 51.80
CA ALA A 173 -4.96 1.18 52.52
C ALA A 173 -4.64 1.17 54.01
#